data_807b6ce8bfe39e6d3278d868ea6fa35e
#
_entry.id   807b6ce8bfe39e6d3278d868ea6fa35e
#
_cell.length_a   1.000
_cell.length_b   1.000
_cell.length_c   1.000
_cell.angle_alpha   90.00
_cell.angle_beta   90.00
_cell.angle_gamma   90.00
#
_symmetry.space_group_name_H-M   'P 1'
#
loop_
_entity.id
_entity.type
_entity.pdbx_description
1 polymer ?
#
loop_
_entity_poly.entity_id
_entity_poly.type
_entity_poly.pdbx_seq_one_letter_code
_entity_poly.pdbx_strand_id
1 'polypeptide(L)'
;MGDCREKLRELEDSCVQMCVTSPPYWGLRDYGTATWVGGDPECPHMRTTKISKERAAGWSYYNNMFDQGHVVGDAIYKNRCPKCGAERRDSQLGLEETPEEYVKNMVEVFREVRRVLRSDGTLWLNLGDTYCGTGHKGDTKDRINGEGRNGQRIAINNKVQGLKQKDLIGIPWRVAFALQADGWYLRQDIIWHKPNPMPESVKDRCTKSHEYIFLMSKSPKYYYDYEAIKERAQNWGTRDRSNGKYTSGDVPISGGAHGGLKGKEWEDQPTKNKRSVWSVATKPYKGAHFAVFPTELITPCILAGSKEGDTVLDPFFVVALQGTFVSH
;
A
#
# COMPACT_ATOMS: atom_id res chain seq x y z
N MET A 1 -6.82 20.73 3.12
CA MET A 1 -6.88 19.42 2.44
C MET A 1 -7.21 19.70 0.98
N GLY A 2 -6.70 18.93 0.03
CA GLY A 2 -6.93 19.12 -1.41
C GLY A 2 -6.44 17.90 -2.19
N ASP A 3 -6.62 17.92 -3.51
CA ASP A 3 -6.07 16.90 -4.40
C ASP A 3 -4.53 16.92 -4.32
N CYS A 4 -3.92 15.76 -4.11
CA CYS A 4 -2.46 15.66 -3.98
C CYS A 4 -1.73 16.17 -5.23
N ARG A 5 -2.33 16.05 -6.43
CA ARG A 5 -1.77 16.55 -7.69
C ARG A 5 -1.71 18.07 -7.72
N GLU A 6 -2.73 18.75 -7.18
CA GLU A 6 -2.75 20.21 -7.07
C GLU A 6 -1.72 20.68 -6.05
N LYS A 7 -1.65 20.03 -4.89
CA LYS A 7 -0.72 20.38 -3.82
C LYS A 7 0.74 20.13 -4.20
N LEU A 8 1.03 19.09 -4.95
CA LEU A 8 2.38 18.85 -5.45
C LEU A 8 2.84 19.96 -6.40
N ARG A 9 1.95 20.51 -7.24
CA ARG A 9 2.27 21.61 -8.17
C ARG A 9 2.62 22.93 -7.46
N GLU A 10 2.20 23.11 -6.21
CA GLU A 10 2.56 24.26 -5.39
C GLU A 10 4.01 24.19 -4.87
N LEU A 11 4.63 23.00 -4.88
CA LEU A 11 6.00 22.81 -4.42
C LEU A 11 7.01 23.18 -5.51
N GLU A 12 8.15 23.72 -5.08
CA GLU A 12 9.28 24.03 -5.97
C GLU A 12 9.93 22.74 -6.50
N ASP A 13 10.60 22.86 -7.64
CA ASP A 13 11.39 21.79 -8.22
C ASP A 13 12.58 21.44 -7.33
N SER A 14 12.88 20.15 -7.20
CA SER A 14 14.07 19.67 -6.50
C SER A 14 14.20 20.15 -5.03
N CYS A 15 13.09 20.36 -4.33
CA CYS A 15 13.04 20.78 -2.92
C CYS A 15 12.95 19.63 -1.93
N VAL A 16 12.70 18.40 -2.37
CA VAL A 16 12.47 17.21 -1.54
C VAL A 16 13.59 16.19 -1.72
N GLN A 17 14.13 15.62 -0.63
CA GLN A 17 15.17 14.60 -0.70
C GLN A 17 14.60 13.21 -0.97
N MET A 18 13.51 12.85 -0.30
CA MET A 18 12.88 11.56 -0.52
C MET A 18 11.36 11.63 -0.39
N CYS A 19 10.71 10.67 -1.02
CA CYS A 19 9.30 10.40 -0.81
C CYS A 19 9.12 8.99 -0.24
N VAL A 20 8.36 8.85 0.85
CA VAL A 20 7.92 7.57 1.38
C VAL A 20 6.42 7.61 1.55
N THR A 21 5.69 6.71 0.89
CA THR A 21 4.24 6.82 0.80
C THR A 21 3.53 5.51 0.53
N SER A 22 2.25 5.47 0.88
CA SER A 22 1.30 4.41 0.55
C SER A 22 0.03 5.06 -0.02
N PRO A 23 -0.13 5.10 -1.35
CA PRO A 23 -1.33 5.66 -1.97
C PRO A 23 -2.57 4.83 -1.65
N PRO A 24 -3.79 5.36 -1.84
CA PRO A 24 -5.00 4.56 -1.78
C PRO A 24 -4.92 3.38 -2.74
N TYR A 25 -5.11 2.16 -2.23
CA TYR A 25 -5.03 0.95 -3.05
C TYR A 25 -6.27 0.80 -3.93
N TRP A 26 -6.07 0.35 -5.15
CA TRP A 26 -7.15 0.17 -6.11
C TRP A 26 -8.22 -0.81 -5.62
N GLY A 27 -9.48 -0.39 -5.69
CA GLY A 27 -10.65 -1.21 -5.39
C GLY A 27 -10.85 -1.59 -3.93
N LEU A 28 -10.11 -0.97 -2.97
CA LEU A 28 -10.22 -1.37 -1.57
C LEU A 28 -11.13 -0.46 -0.73
N ARG A 29 -11.10 0.86 -0.89
CA ARG A 29 -11.79 1.79 0.02
C ARG A 29 -12.34 3.02 -0.69
N ASP A 30 -13.55 3.40 -0.33
CA ASP A 30 -14.16 4.71 -0.61
C ASP A 30 -14.05 5.55 0.67
N TYR A 31 -13.29 6.65 0.61
CA TYR A 31 -13.12 7.57 1.75
C TYR A 31 -14.22 8.62 1.82
N GLY A 32 -15.21 8.58 0.95
CA GLY A 32 -16.35 9.50 0.94
C GLY A 32 -16.00 10.91 0.49
N THR A 33 -14.99 11.06 -0.35
CA THR A 33 -14.50 12.37 -0.86
C THR A 33 -15.32 12.90 -2.03
N ALA A 34 -16.25 12.11 -2.55
CA ALA A 34 -17.09 12.51 -3.67
C ALA A 34 -17.93 13.75 -3.39
N THR A 35 -18.01 14.59 -4.40
CA THR A 35 -18.89 15.77 -4.43
C THR A 35 -20.04 15.57 -5.40
N TRP A 36 -21.14 16.30 -5.19
CA TRP A 36 -22.27 16.33 -6.08
C TRP A 36 -22.26 17.60 -6.91
N VAL A 37 -22.46 17.48 -8.22
CA VAL A 37 -22.46 18.59 -9.15
C VAL A 37 -23.84 18.70 -9.80
N GLY A 38 -24.44 19.90 -9.74
CA GLY A 38 -25.80 20.15 -10.22
C GLY A 38 -26.85 19.59 -9.27
N GLY A 39 -28.11 19.64 -9.70
CA GLY A 39 -29.25 19.20 -8.91
C GLY A 39 -29.61 20.14 -7.75
N ASP A 40 -30.34 19.62 -6.78
CA ASP A 40 -30.77 20.37 -5.60
C ASP A 40 -29.74 20.31 -4.49
N PRO A 41 -29.20 21.45 -4.00
CA PRO A 41 -28.22 21.50 -2.91
C PRO A 41 -28.69 20.89 -1.60
N GLU A 42 -30.02 20.94 -1.34
CA GLU A 42 -30.61 20.39 -0.12
C GLU A 42 -30.95 18.90 -0.22
N CYS A 43 -30.70 18.30 -1.38
CA CYS A 43 -30.95 16.88 -1.58
C CYS A 43 -29.87 16.04 -0.88
N PRO A 44 -30.25 15.13 0.03
CA PRO A 44 -29.27 14.29 0.73
C PRO A 44 -28.60 13.27 -0.18
N HIS A 45 -28.97 13.16 -1.43
CA HIS A 45 -28.43 12.22 -2.44
C HIS A 45 -28.39 10.75 -1.99
N MET A 46 -29.29 10.40 -1.07
CA MET A 46 -29.33 9.09 -0.41
C MET A 46 -30.61 8.34 -0.75
N ARG A 47 -30.45 7.02 -0.84
CA ARG A 47 -31.58 6.09 -0.95
C ARG A 47 -31.92 5.57 0.44
N THR A 48 -33.09 5.94 0.97
CA THR A 48 -33.58 5.38 2.22
C THR A 48 -34.03 3.93 2.00
N THR A 49 -33.43 3.00 2.69
CA THR A 49 -33.84 1.60 2.68
C THR A 49 -34.58 1.31 3.98
N LYS A 50 -35.90 1.09 3.91
CA LYS A 50 -36.66 0.61 5.06
C LYS A 50 -36.60 -0.91 5.11
N ILE A 51 -36.15 -1.48 6.20
CA ILE A 51 -36.28 -2.93 6.47
C ILE A 51 -37.73 -3.14 6.92
N SER A 52 -38.48 -4.04 6.25
CA SER A 52 -39.79 -4.44 6.72
C SER A 52 -39.66 -5.21 8.04
N LYS A 53 -40.57 -4.93 9.00
CA LYS A 53 -40.62 -5.60 10.30
C LYS A 53 -40.64 -7.14 10.19
N GLU A 54 -41.17 -7.69 9.09
CA GLU A 54 -41.26 -9.13 8.83
C GLU A 54 -39.92 -9.82 8.63
N ARG A 55 -38.87 -9.12 8.16
CA ARG A 55 -37.52 -9.67 8.04
C ARG A 55 -36.71 -9.66 9.34
N ALA A 56 -37.07 -8.78 10.29
CA ALA A 56 -36.43 -8.68 11.58
C ALA A 56 -36.85 -9.83 12.53
N ALA A 57 -38.00 -10.44 12.32
CA ALA A 57 -38.58 -11.47 13.18
C ALA A 57 -37.80 -12.80 13.20
N GLY A 58 -36.95 -13.05 12.22
CA GLY A 58 -36.13 -14.29 12.14
C GLY A 58 -34.80 -14.28 12.91
N TRP A 59 -34.38 -13.14 13.49
CA TRP A 59 -33.11 -13.02 14.22
C TRP A 59 -33.36 -12.66 15.69
N SER A 60 -33.68 -13.67 16.45
CA SER A 60 -34.07 -13.59 17.88
C SER A 60 -33.01 -13.02 18.82
N TYR A 61 -31.75 -12.89 18.43
CA TYR A 61 -30.67 -12.45 19.33
C TYR A 61 -30.43 -10.92 19.36
N TYR A 62 -31.05 -10.17 18.44
CA TYR A 62 -30.87 -8.71 18.32
C TYR A 62 -32.13 -7.89 18.60
N ASN A 63 -33.14 -8.48 19.22
CA ASN A 63 -34.46 -7.88 19.36
C ASN A 63 -34.52 -6.57 20.16
N ASN A 64 -33.55 -6.22 20.98
CA ASN A 64 -33.59 -4.97 21.75
C ASN A 64 -33.02 -3.72 21.04
N MET A 65 -32.38 -3.88 19.88
CA MET A 65 -31.83 -2.75 19.11
C MET A 65 -32.73 -2.29 17.97
N PHE A 66 -33.70 -3.09 17.54
CA PHE A 66 -34.48 -2.86 16.32
C PHE A 66 -35.89 -2.36 16.56
N ASP A 67 -36.33 -2.23 17.81
CA ASP A 67 -37.70 -1.83 18.14
C ASP A 67 -37.98 -0.32 17.89
N GLN A 68 -36.95 0.47 17.62
CA GLN A 68 -37.05 1.90 17.30
C GLN A 68 -37.02 2.23 15.80
N GLY A 69 -37.22 1.25 14.91
CA GLY A 69 -37.31 1.53 13.47
C GLY A 69 -35.99 2.06 12.89
N HIS A 70 -34.87 1.52 13.30
CA HIS A 70 -33.57 1.91 12.75
C HIS A 70 -33.57 1.78 11.23
N VAL A 71 -33.35 2.87 10.55
CA VAL A 71 -33.08 2.94 9.13
C VAL A 71 -31.68 2.32 8.96
N VAL A 72 -31.64 1.11 8.40
CA VAL A 72 -30.36 0.46 8.11
C VAL A 72 -29.81 1.12 6.86
N GLY A 73 -28.78 1.92 7.06
CA GLY A 73 -27.87 2.43 6.05
C GLY A 73 -28.54 3.22 4.91
N ASP A 74 -28.42 4.50 4.96
CA ASP A 74 -28.68 5.35 3.82
C ASP A 74 -27.60 5.13 2.76
N ALA A 75 -27.92 4.42 1.67
CA ALA A 75 -26.97 4.19 0.59
C ALA A 75 -26.88 5.42 -0.31
N ILE A 76 -25.72 6.03 -0.42
CA ILE A 76 -25.45 7.11 -1.38
C ILE A 76 -25.56 6.56 -2.80
N TYR A 77 -26.18 7.31 -3.70
CA TYR A 77 -26.20 6.96 -5.12
C TYR A 77 -24.80 6.99 -5.71
N LYS A 78 -24.48 6.04 -6.58
CA LYS A 78 -23.10 5.87 -7.10
C LYS A 78 -22.69 6.96 -8.09
N ASN A 79 -23.53 7.24 -9.09
CA ASN A 79 -23.14 8.09 -10.22
C ASN A 79 -24.07 9.30 -10.38
N ARG A 80 -25.38 9.09 -10.29
CA ARG A 80 -26.40 10.13 -10.45
C ARG A 80 -27.50 9.98 -9.43
N CYS A 81 -27.93 11.09 -8.85
CA CYS A 81 -29.08 11.12 -7.96
C CYS A 81 -30.39 11.11 -8.77
N PRO A 82 -31.21 10.06 -8.66
CA PRO A 82 -32.50 10.05 -9.40
C PRO A 82 -33.51 11.02 -8.84
N LYS A 83 -33.31 11.59 -7.64
CA LYS A 83 -34.24 12.54 -7.02
C LYS A 83 -34.07 13.95 -7.58
N CYS A 84 -32.81 14.40 -7.76
CA CYS A 84 -32.52 15.78 -8.17
C CYS A 84 -31.66 15.87 -9.44
N GLY A 85 -31.22 14.75 -9.99
CA GLY A 85 -30.38 14.71 -11.20
C GLY A 85 -28.93 15.04 -11.00
N ALA A 86 -28.47 15.38 -9.79
CA ALA A 86 -27.06 15.66 -9.50
C ALA A 86 -26.15 14.50 -9.91
N GLU A 87 -24.99 14.82 -10.45
CA GLU A 87 -23.94 13.85 -10.80
C GLU A 87 -22.89 13.77 -9.69
N ARG A 88 -22.57 12.55 -9.28
CA ARG A 88 -21.51 12.30 -8.31
C ARG A 88 -20.15 12.33 -9.03
N ARG A 89 -19.30 13.25 -8.60
CA ARG A 89 -17.90 13.32 -9.04
C ARG A 89 -16.99 12.93 -7.90
N ASP A 90 -16.18 11.93 -8.16
CA ASP A 90 -15.19 11.43 -7.21
C ASP A 90 -13.83 11.45 -7.88
N SER A 91 -12.93 12.27 -7.37
CA SER A 91 -11.54 12.34 -7.82
C SER A 91 -10.61 11.49 -6.98
N GLN A 92 -11.17 10.70 -6.05
CA GLN A 92 -10.40 9.83 -5.18
C GLN A 92 -9.63 8.79 -5.98
N LEU A 93 -8.33 8.73 -5.77
CA LEU A 93 -7.49 7.65 -6.27
C LEU A 93 -7.85 6.33 -5.60
N GLY A 94 -7.79 5.23 -6.36
CA GLY A 94 -8.16 3.90 -5.92
C GLY A 94 -9.61 3.50 -6.20
N LEU A 95 -10.43 4.40 -6.78
CA LEU A 95 -11.82 4.13 -7.18
C LEU A 95 -12.02 4.09 -8.69
N GLU A 96 -10.95 4.12 -9.47
CA GLU A 96 -10.99 4.04 -10.92
C GLU A 96 -11.69 2.75 -11.38
N GLU A 97 -12.36 2.82 -12.53
CA GLU A 97 -13.12 1.67 -13.06
C GLU A 97 -12.19 0.53 -13.51
N THR A 98 -10.98 0.88 -13.94
CA THR A 98 -10.00 -0.10 -14.44
C THR A 98 -8.64 0.04 -13.76
N PRO A 99 -7.87 -1.06 -13.63
CA PRO A 99 -6.49 -1.01 -13.15
C PRO A 99 -5.59 -0.11 -14.01
N GLU A 100 -5.87 -0.05 -15.31
CA GLU A 100 -5.13 0.73 -16.28
C GLU A 100 -5.29 2.24 -16.00
N GLU A 101 -6.50 2.70 -15.67
CA GLU A 101 -6.76 4.08 -15.27
C GLU A 101 -6.07 4.41 -13.95
N TYR A 102 -6.14 3.51 -12.98
CA TYR A 102 -5.43 3.67 -11.71
C TYR A 102 -3.93 3.82 -11.93
N VAL A 103 -3.32 2.93 -12.72
CA VAL A 103 -1.90 2.99 -13.05
C VAL A 103 -1.54 4.30 -13.74
N LYS A 104 -2.36 4.77 -14.70
CA LYS A 104 -2.17 6.06 -15.36
C LYS A 104 -2.19 7.22 -14.35
N ASN A 105 -3.19 7.25 -13.45
CA ASN A 105 -3.30 8.28 -12.44
C ASN A 105 -2.11 8.25 -11.46
N MET A 106 -1.63 7.05 -11.10
CA MET A 106 -0.40 6.91 -10.30
C MET A 106 0.82 7.49 -11.01
N VAL A 107 0.98 7.22 -12.31
CA VAL A 107 2.09 7.79 -13.09
C VAL A 107 2.01 9.33 -13.09
N GLU A 108 0.83 9.90 -13.25
CA GLU A 108 0.64 11.37 -13.21
C GLU A 108 1.06 11.96 -11.85
N VAL A 109 0.64 11.36 -10.75
CA VAL A 109 1.06 11.80 -9.40
C VAL A 109 2.57 11.68 -9.23
N PHE A 110 3.15 10.55 -9.60
CA PHE A 110 4.58 10.33 -9.38
C PHE A 110 5.49 11.08 -10.36
N ARG A 111 4.98 11.61 -11.48
CA ARG A 111 5.68 12.62 -12.28
C ARG A 111 5.89 13.91 -11.50
N GLU A 112 4.86 14.38 -10.78
CA GLU A 112 5.01 15.55 -9.91
C GLU A 112 5.94 15.26 -8.73
N VAL A 113 5.85 14.07 -8.10
CA VAL A 113 6.81 13.65 -7.09
C VAL A 113 8.24 13.67 -7.65
N ARG A 114 8.44 13.15 -8.88
CA ARG A 114 9.76 13.15 -9.53
C ARG A 114 10.26 14.56 -9.81
N ARG A 115 9.40 15.51 -10.15
CA ARG A 115 9.74 16.93 -10.36
C ARG A 115 10.28 17.56 -9.07
N VAL A 116 9.57 17.38 -7.96
CA VAL A 116 9.95 17.98 -6.68
C VAL A 116 11.11 17.28 -5.98
N LEU A 117 11.43 16.03 -6.33
CA LEU A 117 12.60 15.33 -5.81
C LEU A 117 13.90 15.92 -6.33
N ARG A 118 14.92 15.99 -5.48
CA ARG A 118 16.30 16.31 -5.83
C ARG A 118 16.85 15.31 -6.85
N SER A 119 17.92 15.65 -7.53
CA SER A 119 18.53 14.79 -8.56
C SER A 119 18.99 13.44 -8.03
N ASP A 120 19.37 13.37 -6.77
CA ASP A 120 19.78 12.16 -6.03
C ASP A 120 18.66 11.58 -5.15
N GLY A 121 17.44 12.09 -5.30
CA GLY A 121 16.28 11.72 -4.49
C GLY A 121 15.73 10.33 -4.77
N THR A 122 15.06 9.76 -3.77
CA THR A 122 14.46 8.40 -3.82
C THR A 122 12.97 8.42 -3.52
N LEU A 123 12.25 7.44 -4.08
CA LEU A 123 10.86 7.13 -3.79
C LEU A 123 10.79 5.73 -3.19
N TRP A 124 10.10 5.61 -2.04
CA TRP A 124 9.78 4.37 -1.37
C TRP A 124 8.27 4.18 -1.38
N LEU A 125 7.80 3.33 -2.28
CA LEU A 125 6.38 3.20 -2.60
C LEU A 125 5.81 1.89 -2.05
N ASN A 126 4.99 1.98 -1.00
CA ASN A 126 4.28 0.82 -0.46
C ASN A 126 2.97 0.59 -1.22
N LEU A 127 2.76 -0.64 -1.71
CA LEU A 127 1.56 -1.05 -2.42
C LEU A 127 1.13 -2.45 -2.03
N GLY A 128 -0.18 -2.60 -1.80
CA GLY A 128 -0.86 -3.88 -1.67
C GLY A 128 -1.57 -4.27 -2.96
N ASP A 129 -1.80 -5.57 -3.10
CA ASP A 129 -2.47 -6.14 -4.27
C ASP A 129 -3.83 -6.74 -3.90
N THR A 130 -4.69 -6.89 -4.88
CA THR A 130 -6.04 -7.43 -4.74
C THR A 130 -6.33 -8.48 -5.81
N TYR A 131 -7.44 -9.19 -5.65
CA TYR A 131 -7.87 -10.23 -6.57
C TYR A 131 -9.06 -9.77 -7.40
N CYS A 132 -9.13 -10.23 -8.65
CA CYS A 132 -10.30 -10.04 -9.49
C CYS A 132 -11.53 -10.67 -8.82
N GLY A 133 -12.59 -9.88 -8.66
CA GLY A 133 -13.77 -10.25 -7.91
C GLY A 133 -14.41 -11.55 -8.39
N THR A 134 -14.86 -12.35 -7.46
CA THR A 134 -15.48 -13.64 -7.74
C THR A 134 -16.86 -13.52 -8.39
N GLY A 135 -17.32 -12.28 -8.64
CA GLY A 135 -18.66 -12.09 -9.19
C GLY A 135 -19.71 -12.82 -8.38
N HIS A 136 -19.52 -12.91 -7.04
CA HIS A 136 -20.55 -13.52 -6.21
C HIS A 136 -21.87 -12.81 -6.54
N LYS A 137 -22.72 -13.52 -7.24
CA LYS A 137 -24.15 -13.36 -7.23
C LYS A 137 -24.71 -13.78 -5.86
N GLY A 138 -23.94 -13.52 -4.79
CA GLY A 138 -24.51 -13.49 -3.46
C GLY A 138 -25.54 -12.39 -3.53
N ASP A 139 -26.77 -12.75 -3.24
CA ASP A 139 -27.92 -11.89 -3.31
C ASP A 139 -27.51 -10.51 -2.77
N THR A 140 -27.41 -9.51 -3.66
CA THR A 140 -27.06 -8.14 -3.32
C THR A 140 -28.01 -7.53 -2.30
N LYS A 141 -29.06 -8.26 -1.94
CA LYS A 141 -30.02 -7.91 -0.90
C LYS A 141 -29.44 -7.93 0.50
N ASP A 142 -28.42 -8.75 0.77
CA ASP A 142 -27.81 -8.85 2.11
C ASP A 142 -26.57 -7.94 2.31
N ARG A 143 -26.14 -7.24 1.26
CA ARG A 143 -25.05 -6.25 1.31
C ARG A 143 -25.59 -4.84 1.01
N ILE A 144 -26.72 -4.52 1.59
CA ILE A 144 -27.44 -3.27 1.29
C ILE A 144 -26.63 -2.02 1.69
N ASN A 145 -25.64 -2.14 2.56
CA ASN A 145 -25.02 -0.98 3.15
C ASN A 145 -23.62 -0.63 2.67
N GLY A 146 -22.94 -1.48 1.90
CA GLY A 146 -21.56 -1.17 1.46
C GLY A 146 -20.59 -0.85 2.60
N GLU A 147 -21.03 -0.93 3.83
CA GLU A 147 -20.26 -0.66 5.03
C GLU A 147 -19.62 -1.95 5.52
N GLY A 148 -18.27 -1.97 5.56
CA GLY A 148 -17.54 -2.97 6.30
C GLY A 148 -17.88 -2.90 7.79
N ARG A 149 -17.47 -3.89 8.58
CA ARG A 149 -17.75 -3.99 10.04
C ARG A 149 -17.44 -2.74 10.85
N ASN A 150 -16.80 -1.72 10.28
CA ASN A 150 -16.39 -0.47 10.92
C ASN A 150 -16.90 0.78 10.17
N GLY A 151 -18.01 0.71 9.44
CA GLY A 151 -18.54 1.88 8.71
C GLY A 151 -17.75 2.24 7.43
N GLN A 152 -16.81 1.41 7.00
CA GLN A 152 -16.03 1.64 5.79
C GLN A 152 -16.80 1.14 4.57
N ARG A 153 -16.93 2.01 3.56
CA ARG A 153 -17.42 1.62 2.25
C ARG A 153 -16.38 0.74 1.57
N ILE A 154 -16.78 -0.46 1.18
CA ILE A 154 -15.93 -1.38 0.43
C ILE A 154 -16.28 -1.22 -1.05
N ALA A 155 -15.32 -0.93 -1.89
CA ALA A 155 -15.50 -0.96 -3.33
C ALA A 155 -15.75 -2.41 -3.78
N ILE A 156 -16.97 -2.70 -4.25
CA ILE A 156 -17.49 -4.08 -4.32
C ILE A 156 -17.35 -4.69 -5.70
N ASN A 157 -16.63 -4.24 -6.66
CA ASN A 157 -16.63 -4.91 -7.95
C ASN A 157 -15.30 -4.79 -8.69
N ASN A 158 -14.34 -5.61 -8.30
CA ASN A 158 -13.09 -5.75 -9.02
C ASN A 158 -13.25 -6.69 -10.23
N LYS A 159 -14.31 -6.51 -11.04
CA LYS A 159 -14.37 -7.13 -12.35
C LYS A 159 -13.45 -6.36 -13.28
N VAL A 160 -12.40 -6.98 -13.72
CA VAL A 160 -11.43 -6.39 -14.65
C VAL A 160 -11.62 -7.06 -16.02
N GLN A 161 -11.80 -6.25 -17.05
CA GLN A 161 -11.86 -6.78 -18.42
C GLN A 161 -10.54 -7.47 -18.77
N GLY A 162 -10.60 -8.68 -19.29
CA GLY A 162 -9.43 -9.46 -19.66
C GLY A 162 -8.81 -10.29 -18.54
N LEU A 163 -9.26 -10.14 -17.28
CA LEU A 163 -8.88 -11.01 -16.17
C LEU A 163 -10.01 -11.98 -15.81
N LYS A 164 -9.59 -13.19 -15.43
CA LYS A 164 -10.53 -14.20 -14.95
C LYS A 164 -10.86 -13.97 -13.47
N GLN A 165 -11.98 -14.47 -13.06
CA GLN A 165 -12.36 -14.54 -11.66
C GLN A 165 -11.26 -15.19 -10.83
N LYS A 166 -10.90 -14.62 -9.68
CA LYS A 166 -9.84 -15.03 -8.77
C LYS A 166 -8.41 -14.75 -9.24
N ASP A 167 -8.17 -14.21 -10.44
CA ASP A 167 -6.83 -13.80 -10.82
C ASP A 167 -6.30 -12.73 -9.85
N LEU A 168 -5.02 -12.81 -9.47
CA LEU A 168 -4.31 -11.73 -8.82
C LEU A 168 -4.11 -10.61 -9.84
N ILE A 169 -4.52 -9.39 -9.49
CA ILE A 169 -4.53 -8.29 -10.47
C ILE A 169 -3.12 -7.78 -10.77
N GLY A 170 -2.22 -7.83 -9.79
CA GLY A 170 -0.83 -7.44 -9.96
C GLY A 170 -0.62 -5.93 -9.91
N ILE A 171 -1.48 -5.20 -9.23
CA ILE A 171 -1.41 -3.72 -9.13
C ILE A 171 -0.02 -3.20 -8.75
N PRO A 172 0.67 -3.73 -7.71
CA PRO A 172 1.98 -3.22 -7.32
C PRO A 172 2.99 -3.25 -8.46
N TRP A 173 3.06 -4.37 -9.16
CA TRP A 173 4.00 -4.55 -10.27
C TRP A 173 3.61 -3.78 -11.53
N ARG A 174 2.31 -3.64 -11.82
CA ARG A 174 1.83 -2.79 -12.92
C ARG A 174 2.24 -1.34 -12.71
N VAL A 175 2.08 -0.82 -11.49
CA VAL A 175 2.52 0.54 -11.14
C VAL A 175 4.05 0.67 -11.23
N ALA A 176 4.79 -0.30 -10.65
CA ALA A 176 6.25 -0.27 -10.68
C ALA A 176 6.81 -0.26 -12.10
N PHE A 177 6.30 -1.10 -12.99
CA PHE A 177 6.73 -1.13 -14.39
C PHE A 177 6.29 0.10 -15.18
N ALA A 178 5.11 0.64 -14.91
CA ALA A 178 4.67 1.88 -15.54
C ALA A 178 5.54 3.08 -15.14
N LEU A 179 5.91 3.17 -13.86
CA LEU A 179 6.85 4.19 -13.39
C LEU A 179 8.25 4.00 -13.98
N GLN A 180 8.71 2.75 -14.09
CA GLN A 180 9.98 2.45 -14.76
C GLN A 180 9.95 2.89 -16.22
N ALA A 181 8.87 2.62 -16.95
CA ALA A 181 8.68 3.07 -18.33
C ALA A 181 8.60 4.60 -18.42
N ASP A 182 8.10 5.28 -17.39
CA ASP A 182 8.02 6.74 -17.27
C ASP A 182 9.35 7.41 -16.86
N GLY A 183 10.44 6.63 -16.76
CA GLY A 183 11.80 7.13 -16.53
C GLY A 183 12.31 7.04 -15.10
N TRP A 184 11.61 6.37 -14.19
CA TRP A 184 12.14 6.03 -12.89
C TRP A 184 13.10 4.85 -12.98
N TYR A 185 14.12 4.83 -12.11
CA TYR A 185 14.96 3.66 -11.92
C TYR A 185 14.34 2.77 -10.85
N LEU A 186 13.76 1.63 -11.23
CA LEU A 186 13.30 0.60 -10.30
C LEU A 186 14.51 -0.12 -9.73
N ARG A 187 14.84 0.16 -8.47
CA ARG A 187 16.08 -0.32 -7.84
C ARG A 187 15.92 -1.63 -7.09
N GLN A 188 14.82 -1.76 -6.36
CA GLN A 188 14.55 -2.94 -5.54
C GLN A 188 13.08 -3.09 -5.22
N ASP A 189 12.61 -4.32 -5.12
CA ASP A 189 11.42 -4.72 -4.41
C ASP A 189 11.79 -5.15 -2.98
N ILE A 190 11.06 -4.66 -2.02
CA ILE A 190 11.19 -5.02 -0.62
C ILE A 190 9.87 -5.64 -0.18
N ILE A 191 9.94 -6.79 0.47
CA ILE A 191 8.75 -7.48 0.98
C ILE A 191 8.49 -7.04 2.41
N TRP A 192 7.38 -6.37 2.64
CA TRP A 192 6.84 -6.20 3.98
C TRP A 192 6.08 -7.45 4.38
N HIS A 193 6.72 -8.35 5.12
CA HIS A 193 6.09 -9.51 5.72
C HIS A 193 5.32 -9.10 6.98
N LYS A 194 4.03 -9.45 7.02
CA LYS A 194 3.11 -9.20 8.15
C LYS A 194 2.96 -10.49 8.94
N PRO A 195 3.59 -10.62 10.12
CA PRO A 195 3.46 -11.84 10.94
C PRO A 195 2.05 -12.05 11.50
N ASN A 196 1.23 -10.99 11.51
CA ASN A 196 -0.15 -10.99 11.95
C ASN A 196 -1.13 -10.52 10.85
N PRO A 197 -1.18 -11.20 9.68
CA PRO A 197 -2.08 -10.80 8.60
C PRO A 197 -3.53 -10.99 9.01
N MET A 198 -4.44 -10.26 8.36
CA MET A 198 -5.88 -10.52 8.52
C MET A 198 -6.21 -11.95 8.07
N PRO A 199 -6.96 -12.72 8.88
CA PRO A 199 -7.38 -14.06 8.50
C PRO A 199 -8.23 -14.04 7.22
N GLU A 200 -7.97 -14.96 6.32
CA GLU A 200 -8.76 -15.16 5.11
C GLU A 200 -9.45 -16.52 5.12
N SER A 201 -10.72 -16.56 4.73
CA SER A 201 -11.51 -17.81 4.66
C SER A 201 -11.27 -18.60 3.38
N VAL A 202 -10.31 -18.22 2.55
CA VAL A 202 -10.01 -18.89 1.29
C VAL A 202 -9.34 -20.24 1.52
N LYS A 203 -9.65 -21.22 0.65
CA LYS A 203 -9.14 -22.60 0.76
C LYS A 203 -8.34 -23.03 -0.45
N ASP A 204 -8.25 -22.22 -1.48
CA ASP A 204 -7.63 -22.51 -2.78
C ASP A 204 -6.34 -21.73 -3.04
N ARG A 205 -5.84 -21.01 -2.04
CA ARG A 205 -4.55 -20.33 -2.02
C ARG A 205 -4.10 -20.04 -0.60
N CYS A 206 -2.85 -19.69 -0.44
CA CYS A 206 -2.32 -19.23 0.86
C CYS A 206 -2.94 -17.88 1.26
N THR A 207 -3.03 -17.65 2.58
CA THR A 207 -3.34 -16.33 3.15
C THR A 207 -2.26 -15.34 2.75
N LYS A 208 -2.65 -14.19 2.21
CA LYS A 208 -1.72 -13.14 1.83
C LYS A 208 -1.16 -12.46 3.07
N SER A 209 0.16 -12.59 3.29
CA SER A 209 0.85 -12.08 4.47
C SER A 209 1.92 -11.05 4.15
N HIS A 210 1.90 -10.45 2.96
CA HIS A 210 2.90 -9.45 2.57
C HIS A 210 2.33 -8.36 1.66
N GLU A 211 3.04 -7.24 1.65
CA GLU A 211 2.92 -6.16 0.68
C GLU A 211 4.30 -5.83 0.10
N TYR A 212 4.33 -4.98 -0.92
CA TYR A 212 5.57 -4.56 -1.57
C TYR A 212 5.93 -3.13 -1.17
N ILE A 213 7.23 -2.87 -0.99
CA ILE A 213 7.79 -1.52 -0.99
C ILE A 213 8.78 -1.47 -2.14
N PHE A 214 8.52 -0.61 -3.12
CA PHE A 214 9.44 -0.39 -4.23
C PHE A 214 10.38 0.75 -3.91
N LEU A 215 11.69 0.49 -3.92
CA LEU A 215 12.70 1.51 -3.94
C LEU A 215 12.92 1.96 -5.38
N MET A 216 12.65 3.22 -5.64
CA MET A 216 12.87 3.86 -6.94
C MET A 216 13.73 5.10 -6.77
N SER A 217 14.49 5.46 -7.81
CA SER A 217 15.30 6.67 -7.81
C SER A 217 15.08 7.50 -9.06
N LYS A 218 15.33 8.80 -8.94
CA LYS A 218 15.23 9.76 -10.06
C LYS A 218 16.37 9.60 -11.06
N SER A 219 17.53 9.14 -10.59
CA SER A 219 18.75 8.96 -11.39
C SER A 219 19.50 7.71 -11.01
N PRO A 220 20.47 7.24 -11.82
CA PRO A 220 21.27 6.04 -11.49
C PRO A 220 22.17 6.23 -10.28
N LYS A 221 22.54 7.50 -9.96
CA LYS A 221 23.27 7.87 -8.76
C LYS A 221 22.31 8.57 -7.82
N TYR A 222 22.09 8.02 -6.65
CA TYR A 222 21.15 8.52 -5.66
C TYR A 222 21.72 8.39 -4.25
N TYR A 223 21.16 9.17 -3.32
CA TYR A 223 21.53 9.08 -1.92
C TYR A 223 20.97 7.78 -1.31
N TYR A 224 21.82 7.02 -0.66
CA TYR A 224 21.43 5.82 0.08
C TYR A 224 22.43 5.52 1.19
N ASP A 225 22.04 5.73 2.44
CA ASP A 225 22.83 5.43 3.61
C ASP A 225 22.58 3.97 4.05
N TYR A 226 23.41 3.07 3.55
CA TYR A 226 23.31 1.66 3.89
C TYR A 226 23.84 1.36 5.31
N GLU A 227 24.72 2.23 5.86
CA GLU A 227 25.27 2.06 7.22
C GLU A 227 24.19 2.29 8.26
N ALA A 228 23.35 3.32 8.08
CA ALA A 228 22.28 3.68 9.01
C ALA A 228 21.21 2.58 9.21
N ILE A 229 21.11 1.65 8.27
CA ILE A 229 20.10 0.59 8.29
C ILE A 229 20.67 -0.83 8.39
N LYS A 230 21.97 -0.97 8.67
CA LYS A 230 22.57 -2.30 8.87
C LYS A 230 21.83 -3.10 9.93
N GLU A 231 21.68 -4.37 9.70
CA GLU A 231 21.14 -5.31 10.68
C GLU A 231 22.25 -6.13 11.35
N ARG A 232 21.97 -6.60 12.55
CA ARG A 232 22.91 -7.44 13.28
C ARG A 232 23.24 -8.69 12.48
N ALA A 233 24.54 -8.98 12.30
CA ALA A 233 24.97 -10.22 11.70
C ALA A 233 24.54 -11.37 12.62
N GLN A 234 23.98 -12.44 12.04
CA GLN A 234 23.87 -13.69 12.78
C GLN A 234 25.28 -14.25 12.92
N ASN A 235 25.72 -14.51 14.14
CA ASN A 235 26.95 -15.26 14.34
C ASN A 235 26.75 -16.62 13.66
N TRP A 236 27.35 -16.78 12.51
CA TRP A 236 27.68 -18.11 12.02
C TRP A 236 28.72 -18.58 13.02
N GLY A 237 28.28 -19.37 14.01
CA GLY A 237 29.16 -19.87 15.05
C GLY A 237 30.46 -20.27 14.42
N THR A 238 31.58 -19.93 15.04
CA THR A 238 32.91 -20.22 14.59
C THR A 238 32.97 -21.64 14.05
N ARG A 239 32.68 -21.78 12.76
CA ARG A 239 33.03 -23.02 12.07
C ARG A 239 34.56 -23.03 12.10
N ASP A 240 35.08 -23.86 12.98
CA ASP A 240 36.49 -24.16 12.98
C ASP A 240 36.86 -24.70 11.60
N ARG A 241 37.30 -23.78 10.73
CA ARG A 241 37.75 -24.09 9.36
C ARG A 241 39.12 -24.70 9.34
N SER A 242 39.77 -24.84 10.52
CA SER A 242 41.09 -25.44 10.64
C SER A 242 41.07 -26.95 10.32
N ASN A 243 39.90 -27.61 10.40
CA ASN A 243 39.75 -29.05 10.14
C ASN A 243 38.88 -29.40 8.90
N GLY A 244 38.49 -28.42 8.11
CA GLY A 244 37.77 -28.68 6.86
C GLY A 244 38.70 -29.13 5.74
N LYS A 245 39.12 -30.39 5.76
CA LYS A 245 39.58 -31.05 4.53
C LYS A 245 38.40 -31.11 3.56
N TYR A 246 38.30 -30.12 2.67
CA TYR A 246 37.58 -30.34 1.42
C TYR A 246 38.44 -31.38 0.65
N THR A 247 38.09 -32.63 0.74
CA THR A 247 38.51 -33.62 -0.22
C THR A 247 37.92 -33.23 -1.55
N SER A 248 38.78 -32.81 -2.46
CA SER A 248 38.47 -32.52 -3.85
C SER A 248 37.98 -33.80 -4.51
N GLY A 249 36.66 -34.05 -4.45
CA GLY A 249 36.13 -35.28 -5.02
C GLY A 249 34.70 -35.17 -5.58
N ASP A 250 33.88 -34.30 -5.05
CA ASP A 250 32.46 -34.53 -5.25
C ASP A 250 31.59 -33.35 -5.72
N VAL A 251 32.14 -32.34 -6.38
CA VAL A 251 31.29 -31.50 -7.25
C VAL A 251 32.14 -30.79 -8.31
N PRO A 252 31.97 -31.06 -9.61
CA PRO A 252 32.55 -30.21 -10.64
C PRO A 252 31.77 -28.91 -10.72
N ILE A 253 32.21 -27.89 -9.97
CA ILE A 253 31.72 -26.54 -10.19
C ILE A 253 32.46 -26.02 -11.42
N SER A 254 31.76 -26.05 -12.55
CA SER A 254 32.20 -25.43 -13.79
C SER A 254 32.51 -23.95 -13.56
N GLY A 255 33.76 -23.58 -13.67
CA GLY A 255 34.25 -22.30 -14.19
C GLY A 255 33.78 -21.02 -13.52
N GLY A 256 34.21 -20.76 -12.30
CA GLY A 256 34.26 -19.41 -11.74
C GLY A 256 35.61 -19.19 -11.09
N ALA A 257 36.44 -18.33 -11.64
CA ALA A 257 37.71 -17.94 -11.06
C ALA A 257 37.51 -17.30 -9.69
N HIS A 258 37.45 -18.13 -8.65
CA HIS A 258 37.70 -17.66 -7.30
C HIS A 258 39.20 -17.45 -7.13
N GLY A 259 39.66 -16.27 -7.56
CA GLY A 259 40.99 -15.78 -7.19
C GLY A 259 41.07 -15.83 -5.67
N GLY A 260 41.89 -16.76 -5.15
CA GLY A 260 42.01 -17.02 -3.74
C GLY A 260 42.35 -15.75 -2.97
N LEU A 261 41.45 -15.33 -2.12
CA LEU A 261 41.73 -14.42 -1.02
C LEU A 261 42.50 -15.23 0.06
N LYS A 262 43.72 -15.69 -0.27
CA LYS A 262 44.65 -16.22 0.71
C LYS A 262 45.11 -15.06 1.57
N GLY A 263 44.78 -15.09 2.86
CA GLY A 263 45.43 -14.26 3.89
C GLY A 263 44.66 -13.04 4.36
N LYS A 264 43.34 -12.89 4.09
CA LYS A 264 42.52 -11.95 4.87
C LYS A 264 41.97 -12.66 6.10
N GLU A 265 42.41 -12.27 7.27
CA GLU A 265 41.69 -12.54 8.52
C GLU A 265 40.31 -11.90 8.37
N TRP A 266 39.26 -12.74 8.42
CA TRP A 266 37.90 -12.26 8.41
C TRP A 266 37.57 -11.84 9.84
N GLU A 267 37.68 -10.54 10.12
CA GLU A 267 37.08 -10.00 11.30
C GLU A 267 35.55 -10.28 11.25
N ASP A 268 35.02 -10.82 12.34
CA ASP A 268 33.57 -11.00 12.51
C ASP A 268 32.90 -9.63 12.40
N GLN A 269 32.28 -9.37 11.26
CA GLN A 269 31.55 -8.14 11.08
C GLN A 269 30.28 -8.21 11.96
N PRO A 270 30.13 -7.32 12.97
CA PRO A 270 29.00 -7.35 13.89
C PRO A 270 27.68 -7.03 13.21
N THR A 271 27.74 -6.43 12.02
CA THR A 271 26.61 -5.98 11.23
C THR A 271 26.71 -6.44 9.78
N LYS A 272 25.58 -6.51 9.09
CA LYS A 272 25.47 -6.82 7.67
C LYS A 272 24.45 -5.90 7.02
N ASN A 273 24.50 -5.78 5.69
CA ASN A 273 23.50 -5.02 4.94
C ASN A 273 22.10 -5.55 5.23
N LYS A 274 21.13 -4.63 5.35
CA LYS A 274 19.73 -4.98 5.55
C LYS A 274 19.21 -5.79 4.37
N ARG A 275 18.52 -6.89 4.69
CA ARG A 275 17.89 -7.76 3.69
C ARG A 275 16.57 -7.17 3.20
N SER A 276 16.08 -7.64 2.04
CA SER A 276 14.88 -7.13 1.38
C SER A 276 13.55 -7.72 1.89
N VAL A 277 13.57 -8.58 2.92
CA VAL A 277 12.34 -9.07 3.56
C VAL A 277 12.29 -8.55 4.99
N TRP A 278 11.29 -7.70 5.25
CA TRP A 278 11.13 -7.02 6.54
C TRP A 278 9.91 -7.56 7.26
N SER A 279 10.10 -8.15 8.44
CA SER A 279 8.99 -8.64 9.27
C SER A 279 8.56 -7.55 10.24
N VAL A 280 7.45 -6.89 9.94
CA VAL A 280 6.88 -5.82 10.77
C VAL A 280 5.40 -6.10 10.99
N ALA A 281 4.99 -6.21 12.26
CA ALA A 281 3.59 -6.43 12.60
C ALA A 281 2.74 -5.21 12.31
N THR A 282 1.52 -5.44 11.81
CA THR A 282 0.52 -4.37 11.73
C THR A 282 0.06 -3.98 13.12
N LYS A 283 -0.04 -2.67 13.36
CA LYS A 283 -0.53 -2.11 14.64
C LYS A 283 -1.86 -1.40 14.43
N PRO A 284 -2.83 -1.57 15.34
CA PRO A 284 -4.05 -0.79 15.27
C PRO A 284 -3.74 0.69 15.53
N TYR A 285 -4.32 1.55 14.71
CA TYR A 285 -4.24 3.00 14.90
C TYR A 285 -5.54 3.51 15.52
N LYS A 286 -5.44 4.32 16.58
CA LYS A 286 -6.61 4.83 17.34
C LYS A 286 -7.27 6.06 16.70
N GLY A 287 -6.70 6.62 15.63
CA GLY A 287 -7.23 7.80 14.94
C GLY A 287 -8.29 7.44 13.89
N ALA A 288 -8.84 8.44 13.24
CA ALA A 288 -9.88 8.31 12.21
C ALA A 288 -9.44 7.61 10.91
N HIS A 289 -8.19 7.16 10.82
CA HIS A 289 -7.62 6.53 9.62
C HIS A 289 -7.24 5.08 9.89
N PHE A 290 -7.76 4.16 9.07
CA PHE A 290 -7.67 2.72 9.30
C PHE A 290 -6.52 2.01 8.57
N ALA A 291 -5.70 2.73 7.80
CA ALA A 291 -4.66 2.15 6.97
C ALA A 291 -3.35 2.95 7.03
N VAL A 292 -2.80 3.04 8.23
CA VAL A 292 -1.50 3.67 8.46
C VAL A 292 -0.44 2.58 8.51
N PHE A 293 0.65 2.74 7.76
CA PHE A 293 1.80 1.85 7.90
C PHE A 293 2.49 2.06 9.26
N PRO A 294 3.04 1.01 9.89
CA PRO A 294 3.75 1.14 11.15
C PRO A 294 5.01 2.01 11.01
N THR A 295 5.34 2.78 12.03
CA THR A 295 6.58 3.58 12.07
C THR A 295 7.83 2.72 11.85
N GLU A 296 7.85 1.52 12.41
CA GLU A 296 8.95 0.57 12.27
C GLU A 296 9.19 0.15 10.80
N LEU A 297 8.17 0.26 9.95
CA LEU A 297 8.29 -0.04 8.54
C LEU A 297 8.99 1.08 7.77
N ILE A 298 8.64 2.34 8.07
CA ILE A 298 9.15 3.50 7.34
C ILE A 298 10.46 4.03 7.86
N THR A 299 10.78 3.79 9.15
CA THR A 299 12.04 4.23 9.75
C THR A 299 13.26 3.84 8.93
N PRO A 300 13.44 2.58 8.49
CA PRO A 300 14.58 2.23 7.64
C PRO A 300 14.58 2.95 6.29
N CYS A 301 13.40 3.26 5.74
CA CYS A 301 13.32 4.00 4.47
C CYS A 301 13.85 5.42 4.64
N ILE A 302 13.43 6.09 5.72
CA ILE A 302 13.84 7.48 6.02
C ILE A 302 15.33 7.53 6.34
N LEU A 303 15.82 6.63 7.19
CA LEU A 303 17.25 6.59 7.55
C LEU A 303 18.16 6.32 6.34
N ALA A 304 17.70 5.48 5.41
CA ALA A 304 18.47 5.20 4.20
C ALA A 304 18.34 6.31 3.14
N GLY A 305 17.19 6.96 3.04
CA GLY A 305 16.87 7.87 1.94
C GLY A 305 17.09 9.36 2.23
N SER A 306 17.36 9.75 3.48
CA SER A 306 17.52 11.16 3.88
C SER A 306 18.54 11.34 4.99
N LYS A 307 19.01 12.58 5.16
CA LYS A 307 19.85 13.04 6.26
C LYS A 307 19.05 13.95 7.18
N GLU A 308 19.61 14.24 8.34
CA GLU A 308 19.07 15.28 9.22
C GLU A 308 18.97 16.64 8.49
N GLY A 309 17.82 17.28 8.62
CA GLY A 309 17.50 18.54 7.93
C GLY A 309 16.94 18.39 6.51
N ASP A 310 16.92 17.19 5.95
CA ASP A 310 16.31 16.95 4.64
C ASP A 310 14.77 16.91 4.71
N THR A 311 14.12 17.28 3.62
CA THR A 311 12.66 17.23 3.50
C THR A 311 12.23 15.85 3.01
N VAL A 312 11.31 15.21 3.76
CA VAL A 312 10.64 13.95 3.42
C VAL A 312 9.20 14.21 3.06
N LEU A 313 8.76 13.70 1.92
CA LEU A 313 7.42 13.90 1.36
C LEU A 313 6.55 12.65 1.50
N ASP A 314 5.29 12.83 1.92
CA ASP A 314 4.21 11.88 1.70
C ASP A 314 3.00 12.61 1.08
N PRO A 315 2.74 12.45 -0.23
CA PRO A 315 1.65 13.14 -0.92
C PRO A 315 0.25 12.63 -0.55
N PHE A 316 0.14 11.46 0.08
CA PHE A 316 -1.12 10.86 0.51
C PHE A 316 -1.31 10.90 2.02
N PHE A 317 -0.59 11.80 2.65
CA PHE A 317 -0.58 11.96 4.09
C PHE A 317 -1.97 12.29 4.65
N VAL A 318 -2.54 11.38 5.41
CA VAL A 318 -3.89 11.52 5.97
C VAL A 318 -3.88 11.87 7.46
N VAL A 319 -2.80 11.56 8.15
CA VAL A 319 -2.63 11.84 9.57
C VAL A 319 -1.20 12.31 9.83
N ALA A 320 -1.07 13.51 10.43
CA ALA A 320 0.22 13.94 10.99
C ALA A 320 0.65 12.91 12.04
N LEU A 321 1.49 11.96 11.65
CA LEU A 321 2.43 11.42 12.60
C LEU A 321 3.30 12.62 12.98
N GLN A 322 2.95 13.32 14.06
CA GLN A 322 3.90 14.17 14.76
C GLN A 322 5.00 13.24 15.29
N GLY A 323 5.75 12.68 14.36
CA GLY A 323 7.02 12.06 14.61
C GLY A 323 8.01 13.19 14.62
N THR A 324 8.31 13.69 15.78
CA THR A 324 9.65 14.08 16.08
C THR A 324 10.49 12.87 15.64
N PHE A 325 10.97 12.87 14.38
CA PHE A 325 12.11 12.06 14.05
C PHE A 325 13.25 12.72 14.81
N VAL A 326 13.46 12.21 16.04
CA VAL A 326 14.52 12.63 16.91
C VAL A 326 15.80 12.32 16.15
N SER A 327 16.52 13.38 15.79
CA SER A 327 17.95 13.35 15.53
C SER A 327 18.61 12.49 16.60
N HIS A 328 19.27 11.45 16.19
CA HIS A 328 20.27 10.76 17.01
C HIS A 328 21.62 11.38 16.77
#